data_ef25f46445330b0e7a537547554396d9
#
_entry.id   ef25f46445330b0e7a537547554396d9
#
_cell.length_a   1.000
_cell.length_b   1.000
_cell.length_c   1.000
_cell.angle_alpha   90.00
_cell.angle_beta   90.00
_cell.angle_gamma   90.00
#
_symmetry.space_group_name_H-M   'P 1'
#
loop_
_entity.id
_entity.type
_entity.pdbx_description
1 polymer ?
#
loop_
_entity_poly.entity_id
_entity_poly.type
_entity_poly.pdbx_seq_one_letter_code
_entity_poly.pdbx_strand_id
1 'polypeptide(L)'
;ALADNALLFAAIALIASTNAPNWHEPLLLQFFVIAYVVLAPFVGAFADAKPKGQVMFIANSIKFIGCIAMFFGLQPLYAYGIVGIGAAAYSPAKYGILTELLPKESLVPANGWVEGLTVAAIILGAVVGGELASKEMDLSYSILIISGLYLLAAIFNRYIPILPINHSLKKNTPWFLVKDFFKSFVKLGKDPLGQLSLAVTTLFWGAGATLRLVVIAWAAFAFNYGLDQATKLTAVVAFGVAFGAVISSRYVRMEDSIKILPSGIIMGCLVCSMVFVSSWQMAALVLFAIGVMSGILIVPMNALLQYRGHILVGAGHSIAAQNFSENLGILILSSTYTLMVGLQLPINGIVFIFGLFVLLAMVIISQYYANTKS
;
A
#
# COMPACT_ATOMS: atom_id res chain seq x y z
N ALA A 1 3.70 -9.94 0.39
CA ALA A 1 2.42 -9.46 0.95
C ALA A 1 1.81 -10.49 1.92
N LEU A 2 1.59 -11.77 1.50
CA LEU A 2 0.99 -12.78 2.39
C LEU A 2 1.81 -12.93 3.68
N ALA A 3 3.09 -13.25 3.57
CA ALA A 3 3.97 -13.43 4.73
C ALA A 3 4.11 -12.15 5.58
N ASP A 4 4.12 -10.95 4.96
CA ASP A 4 4.20 -9.67 5.67
C ASP A 4 2.97 -9.46 6.57
N ASN A 5 1.77 -9.81 6.08
CA ASN A 5 0.53 -9.73 6.85
C ASN A 5 0.42 -10.83 7.90
N ALA A 6 0.79 -12.07 7.57
CA ALA A 6 0.80 -13.16 8.53
C ALA A 6 1.77 -12.87 9.71
N LEU A 7 2.95 -12.33 9.42
CA LEU A 7 3.92 -11.95 10.44
C LEU A 7 3.42 -10.83 11.35
N LEU A 8 2.63 -9.89 10.83
CA LEU A 8 2.02 -8.84 11.65
C LEU A 8 1.17 -9.45 12.77
N PHE A 9 0.30 -10.41 12.45
CA PHE A 9 -0.53 -11.09 13.45
C PHE A 9 0.30 -11.89 14.46
N ALA A 10 1.32 -12.62 13.99
CA ALA A 10 2.24 -13.33 14.88
C ALA A 10 3.01 -12.38 15.80
N ALA A 11 3.45 -11.21 15.30
CA ALA A 11 4.15 -10.20 16.09
C ALA A 11 3.21 -9.55 17.14
N ILE A 12 1.94 -9.29 16.79
CA ILE A 12 0.93 -8.81 17.73
C ILE A 12 0.69 -9.84 18.84
N ALA A 13 0.51 -11.12 18.49
CA ALA A 13 0.33 -12.19 19.47
C ALA A 13 1.56 -12.33 20.39
N LEU A 14 2.77 -12.20 19.84
CA LEU A 14 3.99 -12.25 20.63
C LEU A 14 4.12 -11.06 21.60
N ILE A 15 3.75 -9.83 21.18
CA ILE A 15 3.67 -8.67 22.06
C ILE A 15 2.66 -8.91 23.19
N ALA A 16 1.48 -9.41 22.86
CA ALA A 16 0.45 -9.71 23.85
C ALA A 16 0.90 -10.78 24.88
N SER A 17 1.67 -11.79 24.44
CA SER A 17 2.20 -12.84 25.33
C SER A 17 3.27 -12.34 26.31
N THR A 18 3.97 -11.25 25.98
CA THR A 18 5.04 -10.67 26.83
C THR A 18 4.54 -9.62 27.83
N ASN A 19 3.22 -9.42 27.96
CA ASN A 19 2.60 -8.36 28.78
C ASN A 19 3.19 -6.96 28.48
N ALA A 20 3.58 -6.74 27.24
CA ALA A 20 4.10 -5.46 26.79
C ALA A 20 3.00 -4.38 26.81
N PRO A 21 3.34 -3.08 26.99
CA PRO A 21 2.36 -2.00 26.96
C PRO A 21 1.54 -1.97 25.67
N ASN A 22 0.25 -1.68 25.73
CA ASN A 22 -0.69 -1.69 24.60
C ASN A 22 -0.29 -0.76 23.43
N TRP A 23 0.56 0.25 23.69
CA TRP A 23 1.06 1.13 22.64
C TRP A 23 2.12 0.48 21.71
N HIS A 24 2.61 -0.72 22.04
CA HIS A 24 3.55 -1.46 21.17
C HIS A 24 2.86 -1.99 19.90
N GLU A 25 1.59 -2.38 19.95
CA GLU A 25 0.88 -2.91 18.77
C GLU A 25 0.76 -1.88 17.63
N PRO A 26 0.30 -0.63 17.87
CA PRO A 26 0.29 0.39 16.83
C PRO A 26 1.68 0.73 16.29
N LEU A 27 2.72 0.65 17.13
CA LEU A 27 4.09 0.93 16.72
C LEU A 27 4.64 -0.08 15.71
N LEU A 28 4.18 -1.33 15.70
CA LEU A 28 4.58 -2.30 14.68
C LEU A 28 4.38 -1.74 13.26
N LEU A 29 3.17 -1.24 12.99
CA LEU A 29 2.85 -0.64 11.69
C LEU A 29 3.69 0.62 11.42
N GLN A 30 3.94 1.43 12.45
CA GLN A 30 4.77 2.65 12.29
C GLN A 30 6.21 2.29 11.95
N PHE A 31 6.81 1.30 12.61
CA PHE A 31 8.17 0.84 12.28
C PHE A 31 8.28 0.33 10.85
N PHE A 32 7.24 -0.33 10.36
CA PHE A 32 7.17 -0.78 8.97
C PHE A 32 7.06 0.39 7.99
N VAL A 33 6.16 1.35 8.24
CA VAL A 33 5.92 2.52 7.38
C VAL A 33 7.11 3.47 7.36
N ILE A 34 7.74 3.71 8.53
CA ILE A 34 8.92 4.57 8.64
C ILE A 34 10.06 4.05 7.75
N ALA A 35 10.23 2.74 7.61
CA ALA A 35 11.24 2.18 6.71
C ALA A 35 11.05 2.65 5.26
N TYR A 36 9.81 2.74 4.77
CA TYR A 36 9.54 3.25 3.42
C TYR A 36 9.87 4.74 3.26
N VAL A 37 9.62 5.55 4.29
CA VAL A 37 9.89 7.00 4.23
C VAL A 37 11.40 7.27 4.33
N VAL A 38 12.06 6.67 5.32
CA VAL A 38 13.48 6.92 5.59
C VAL A 38 14.38 6.33 4.52
N LEU A 39 14.05 5.15 4.01
CA LEU A 39 14.87 4.46 3.01
C LEU A 39 14.55 4.84 1.56
N ALA A 40 13.50 5.61 1.29
CA ALA A 40 13.12 6.00 -0.06
C ALA A 40 14.29 6.52 -0.92
N PRO A 41 15.20 7.38 -0.41
CA PRO A 41 16.34 7.88 -1.19
C PRO A 41 17.33 6.80 -1.62
N PHE A 42 17.36 5.68 -0.90
CA PHE A 42 18.36 4.63 -1.12
C PHE A 42 17.80 3.45 -1.91
N VAL A 43 16.55 3.06 -1.65
CA VAL A 43 15.97 1.83 -2.24
C VAL A 43 15.65 1.98 -3.73
N GLY A 44 15.31 3.19 -4.19
CA GLY A 44 15.12 3.47 -5.62
C GLY A 44 16.40 3.32 -6.41
N ALA A 45 17.46 3.96 -5.92
CA ALA A 45 18.81 3.86 -6.48
C ALA A 45 19.34 2.42 -6.46
N PHE A 46 19.14 1.70 -5.36
CA PHE A 46 19.49 0.29 -5.22
C PHE A 46 18.75 -0.60 -6.22
N ALA A 47 17.45 -0.35 -6.43
CA ALA A 47 16.64 -1.09 -7.38
C ALA A 47 17.03 -0.83 -8.84
N ASP A 48 17.51 0.37 -9.16
CA ASP A 48 17.94 0.73 -10.53
C ASP A 48 19.40 0.30 -10.82
N ALA A 49 20.21 0.09 -9.77
CA ALA A 49 21.62 -0.29 -9.91
C ALA A 49 21.86 -1.81 -10.06
N LYS A 50 20.84 -2.64 -9.90
CA LYS A 50 20.97 -4.10 -9.92
C LYS A 50 19.80 -4.75 -10.69
N PRO A 51 19.98 -5.98 -11.20
CA PRO A 51 18.89 -6.76 -11.77
C PRO A 51 17.74 -6.91 -10.75
N LYS A 52 16.51 -6.65 -11.18
CA LYS A 52 15.34 -6.61 -10.27
C LYS A 52 15.15 -7.90 -9.47
N GLY A 53 15.36 -9.07 -10.11
CA GLY A 53 15.31 -10.37 -9.41
C GLY A 53 16.32 -10.47 -8.27
N GLN A 54 17.54 -9.92 -8.45
CA GLN A 54 18.56 -9.89 -7.42
C GLN A 54 18.16 -8.97 -6.25
N VAL A 55 17.60 -7.79 -6.56
CA VAL A 55 17.07 -6.87 -5.54
C VAL A 55 15.98 -7.54 -4.72
N MET A 56 15.01 -8.19 -5.39
CA MET A 56 13.92 -8.90 -4.72
C MET A 56 14.41 -10.09 -3.89
N PHE A 57 15.44 -10.82 -4.35
CA PHE A 57 16.10 -11.87 -3.58
C PHE A 57 16.71 -11.32 -2.30
N ILE A 58 17.52 -10.26 -2.38
CA ILE A 58 18.15 -9.60 -1.22
C ILE A 58 17.08 -9.09 -0.25
N ALA A 59 16.05 -8.43 -0.76
CA ALA A 59 14.96 -7.89 0.03
C ALA A 59 14.18 -8.97 0.81
N ASN A 60 13.85 -10.09 0.18
CA ASN A 60 13.22 -11.22 0.88
C ASN A 60 14.17 -11.92 1.84
N SER A 61 15.48 -11.95 1.57
CA SER A 61 16.49 -12.44 2.52
C SER A 61 16.57 -11.56 3.77
N ILE A 62 16.46 -10.23 3.63
CA ILE A 62 16.37 -9.30 4.77
C ILE A 62 15.11 -9.59 5.60
N LYS A 63 13.96 -9.80 4.94
CA LYS A 63 12.72 -10.15 5.63
C LYS A 63 12.83 -11.48 6.37
N PHE A 64 13.43 -12.48 5.73
CA PHE A 64 13.73 -13.78 6.35
C PHE A 64 14.59 -13.62 7.60
N ILE A 65 15.68 -12.82 7.53
CA ILE A 65 16.56 -12.53 8.68
C ILE A 65 15.76 -11.85 9.80
N GLY A 66 14.90 -10.86 9.49
CA GLY A 66 14.05 -10.21 10.49
C GLY A 66 13.11 -11.19 11.20
N CYS A 67 12.50 -12.11 10.43
CA CYS A 67 11.62 -13.14 10.96
C CYS A 67 12.38 -14.14 11.85
N ILE A 68 13.56 -14.61 11.41
CA ILE A 68 14.43 -15.50 12.20
C ILE A 68 14.96 -14.79 13.45
N ALA A 69 15.28 -13.51 13.38
CA ALA A 69 15.69 -12.74 14.57
C ALA A 69 14.55 -12.67 15.61
N MET A 70 13.30 -12.53 15.17
CA MET A 70 12.11 -12.62 16.03
C MET A 70 12.00 -14.00 16.69
N PHE A 71 12.24 -15.08 15.94
CA PHE A 71 12.25 -16.44 16.46
C PHE A 71 13.31 -16.63 17.58
N PHE A 72 14.49 -16.02 17.43
CA PHE A 72 15.57 -16.06 18.44
C PHE A 72 15.37 -15.03 19.58
N GLY A 73 14.20 -14.42 19.72
CA GLY A 73 13.84 -13.57 20.84
C GLY A 73 14.18 -12.08 20.66
N LEU A 74 14.52 -11.63 19.44
CA LEU A 74 14.58 -10.19 19.19
C LEU A 74 13.19 -9.59 19.37
N GLN A 75 13.11 -8.47 20.10
CA GLN A 75 11.85 -7.78 20.36
C GLN A 75 11.04 -7.55 19.05
N PRO A 76 9.74 -7.88 19.02
CA PRO A 76 8.93 -7.87 17.80
C PRO A 76 8.96 -6.55 17.03
N LEU A 77 9.03 -5.40 17.71
CA LEU A 77 9.12 -4.08 17.08
C LEU A 77 10.35 -3.95 16.18
N TYR A 78 11.52 -4.32 16.68
CA TYR A 78 12.77 -4.23 15.92
C TYR A 78 12.84 -5.27 14.81
N ALA A 79 12.40 -6.50 15.12
CA ALA A 79 12.37 -7.59 14.15
C ALA A 79 11.42 -7.24 12.96
N TYR A 80 10.24 -6.71 13.26
CA TYR A 80 9.30 -6.27 12.24
C TYR A 80 9.79 -5.03 11.49
N GLY A 81 10.55 -4.15 12.14
CA GLY A 81 11.26 -3.06 11.50
C GLY A 81 12.28 -3.54 10.44
N ILE A 82 13.03 -4.61 10.73
CA ILE A 82 13.94 -5.25 9.76
C ILE A 82 13.14 -5.78 8.55
N VAL A 83 11.99 -6.40 8.79
CA VAL A 83 11.09 -6.83 7.71
C VAL A 83 10.60 -5.64 6.88
N GLY A 84 10.30 -4.51 7.52
CA GLY A 84 9.96 -3.24 6.86
C GLY A 84 11.07 -2.72 5.95
N ILE A 85 12.34 -2.83 6.36
CA ILE A 85 13.50 -2.50 5.50
C ILE A 85 13.49 -3.37 4.24
N GLY A 86 13.31 -4.67 4.39
CA GLY A 86 13.19 -5.58 3.26
C GLY A 86 12.00 -5.26 2.36
N ALA A 87 10.84 -4.91 2.95
CA ALA A 87 9.65 -4.55 2.20
C ALA A 87 9.84 -3.24 1.39
N ALA A 88 10.45 -2.22 2.00
CA ALA A 88 10.79 -0.97 1.33
C ALA A 88 11.76 -1.18 0.14
N ALA A 89 12.75 -2.07 0.28
CA ALA A 89 13.68 -2.41 -0.80
C ALA A 89 13.03 -3.27 -1.89
N TYR A 90 12.05 -4.13 -1.55
CA TYR A 90 11.36 -5.03 -2.47
C TYR A 90 10.46 -4.28 -3.45
N SER A 91 9.72 -3.28 -2.96
CA SER A 91 8.66 -2.60 -3.71
C SER A 91 9.15 -1.93 -5.00
N PRO A 92 10.27 -1.16 -5.04
CA PRO A 92 10.77 -0.55 -6.26
C PRO A 92 11.17 -1.58 -7.32
N ALA A 93 11.67 -2.75 -6.92
CA ALA A 93 12.00 -3.81 -7.87
C ALA A 93 10.76 -4.54 -8.39
N LYS A 94 9.79 -4.85 -7.51
CA LYS A 94 8.54 -5.56 -7.85
C LYS A 94 7.72 -4.82 -8.89
N TYR A 95 7.52 -3.52 -8.69
CA TYR A 95 6.72 -2.71 -9.60
C TYR A 95 7.54 -2.18 -10.78
N GLY A 96 8.82 -1.87 -10.55
CA GLY A 96 9.73 -1.37 -11.60
C GLY A 96 9.97 -2.38 -12.71
N ILE A 97 10.00 -3.68 -12.40
CA ILE A 97 10.22 -4.72 -13.41
C ILE A 97 9.11 -4.76 -14.46
N LEU A 98 7.90 -4.33 -14.15
CA LEU A 98 6.77 -4.33 -15.08
C LEU A 98 7.08 -3.44 -16.29
N THR A 99 7.66 -2.26 -16.06
CA THR A 99 8.02 -1.32 -17.13
C THR A 99 9.26 -1.72 -17.93
N GLU A 100 10.05 -2.65 -17.39
CA GLU A 100 11.23 -3.18 -18.08
C GLU A 100 10.91 -4.44 -18.92
N LEU A 101 9.88 -5.21 -18.51
CA LEU A 101 9.47 -6.46 -19.17
C LEU A 101 8.34 -6.27 -20.18
N LEU A 102 7.47 -5.29 -19.95
CA LEU A 102 6.20 -5.21 -20.66
C LEU A 102 6.10 -3.95 -21.51
N PRO A 103 5.48 -4.03 -22.70
CA PRO A 103 5.13 -2.88 -23.47
C PRO A 103 4.05 -2.04 -22.76
N LYS A 104 3.96 -0.77 -23.14
CA LYS A 104 3.05 0.22 -22.53
C LYS A 104 1.60 -0.28 -22.44
N GLU A 105 1.12 -0.94 -23.48
CA GLU A 105 -0.26 -1.42 -23.61
C GLU A 105 -0.60 -2.51 -22.58
N SER A 106 0.41 -3.24 -22.09
CA SER A 106 0.25 -4.34 -21.13
C SER A 106 0.39 -3.90 -19.68
N LEU A 107 0.77 -2.64 -19.40
CA LEU A 107 1.02 -2.19 -18.02
C LEU A 107 -0.26 -2.10 -17.19
N VAL A 108 -1.40 -1.67 -17.75
CA VAL A 108 -2.68 -1.62 -17.02
C VAL A 108 -3.16 -3.04 -16.66
N PRO A 109 -3.22 -4.00 -17.60
CA PRO A 109 -3.52 -5.40 -17.29
C PRO A 109 -2.58 -5.99 -16.23
N ALA A 110 -1.27 -5.77 -16.36
CA ALA A 110 -0.30 -6.29 -15.41
C ALA A 110 -0.48 -5.71 -14.00
N ASN A 111 -0.70 -4.39 -13.88
CA ASN A 111 -1.00 -3.76 -12.59
C ASN A 111 -2.31 -4.28 -12.00
N GLY A 112 -3.34 -4.53 -12.80
CA GLY A 112 -4.59 -5.14 -12.33
C GLY A 112 -4.36 -6.52 -11.71
N TRP A 113 -3.54 -7.38 -12.33
CA TRP A 113 -3.15 -8.66 -11.77
C TRP A 113 -2.33 -8.50 -10.48
N VAL A 114 -1.34 -7.60 -10.48
CA VAL A 114 -0.49 -7.35 -9.31
C VAL A 114 -1.31 -6.83 -8.14
N GLU A 115 -2.24 -5.90 -8.35
CA GLU A 115 -3.11 -5.36 -7.29
C GLU A 115 -4.11 -6.42 -6.81
N GLY A 116 -4.77 -7.14 -7.71
CA GLY A 116 -5.71 -8.20 -7.36
C GLY A 116 -5.04 -9.31 -6.52
N LEU A 117 -3.86 -9.78 -6.94
CA LEU A 117 -3.07 -10.77 -6.19
C LEU A 117 -2.52 -10.21 -4.88
N THR A 118 -2.19 -8.92 -4.83
CA THR A 118 -1.75 -8.26 -3.59
C THR A 118 -2.88 -8.22 -2.57
N VAL A 119 -4.09 -7.83 -2.98
CA VAL A 119 -5.28 -7.84 -2.12
C VAL A 119 -5.60 -9.26 -1.65
N ALA A 120 -5.60 -10.25 -2.54
CA ALA A 120 -5.79 -11.65 -2.17
C ALA A 120 -4.75 -12.12 -1.16
N ALA A 121 -3.47 -11.77 -1.36
CA ALA A 121 -2.39 -12.10 -0.44
C ALA A 121 -2.51 -11.40 0.92
N ILE A 122 -3.06 -10.18 0.98
CA ILE A 122 -3.35 -9.47 2.25
C ILE A 122 -4.44 -10.23 3.02
N ILE A 123 -5.55 -10.59 2.36
CA ILE A 123 -6.66 -11.31 2.98
C ILE A 123 -6.20 -12.70 3.47
N LEU A 124 -5.55 -13.46 2.60
CA LEU A 124 -5.02 -14.78 2.96
C LEU A 124 -3.96 -14.69 4.07
N GLY A 125 -3.10 -13.67 4.02
CA GLY A 125 -2.10 -13.42 5.06
C GLY A 125 -2.73 -13.10 6.41
N ALA A 126 -3.83 -12.35 6.44
CA ALA A 126 -4.57 -12.07 7.67
C ALA A 126 -5.24 -13.33 8.23
N VAL A 127 -5.87 -14.15 7.38
CA VAL A 127 -6.49 -15.42 7.80
C VAL A 127 -5.44 -16.40 8.31
N VAL A 128 -4.41 -16.67 7.50
CA VAL A 128 -3.32 -17.59 7.88
C VAL A 128 -2.58 -17.08 9.12
N GLY A 129 -2.31 -15.77 9.19
CA GLY A 129 -1.65 -15.16 10.34
C GLY A 129 -2.50 -15.24 11.61
N GLY A 130 -3.81 -15.07 11.50
CA GLY A 130 -4.75 -15.23 12.61
C GLY A 130 -4.78 -16.67 13.14
N GLU A 131 -4.84 -17.66 12.26
CA GLU A 131 -4.78 -19.09 12.63
C GLU A 131 -3.43 -19.46 13.26
N LEU A 132 -2.33 -19.03 12.65
CA LEU A 132 -0.99 -19.25 13.18
C LEU A 132 -0.74 -18.52 14.51
N ALA A 133 -1.42 -17.42 14.79
CA ALA A 133 -1.35 -16.66 16.04
C ALA A 133 -2.35 -17.17 17.10
N SER A 134 -3.14 -18.21 16.80
CA SER A 134 -4.12 -18.78 17.74
C SER A 134 -3.44 -19.39 18.96
N LYS A 135 -4.17 -19.48 20.08
CA LYS A 135 -3.63 -20.03 21.33
C LYS A 135 -3.31 -21.53 21.26
N GLU A 136 -3.77 -22.21 20.23
CA GLU A 136 -3.54 -23.64 20.04
C GLU A 136 -2.18 -23.95 19.41
N MET A 137 -1.52 -22.99 18.80
CA MET A 137 -0.20 -23.12 18.15
C MET A 137 0.89 -22.40 18.94
N ASP A 138 2.04 -23.06 19.07
CA ASP A 138 3.24 -22.40 19.57
C ASP A 138 3.69 -21.33 18.55
N LEU A 139 3.79 -20.07 19.02
CA LEU A 139 4.21 -18.93 18.22
C LEU A 139 5.58 -19.15 17.53
N SER A 140 6.45 -19.96 18.12
CA SER A 140 7.74 -20.32 17.52
C SER A 140 7.58 -21.06 16.21
N TYR A 141 6.66 -22.04 16.13
CA TYR A 141 6.37 -22.75 14.88
C TYR A 141 5.72 -21.82 13.85
N SER A 142 4.86 -20.91 14.29
CA SER A 142 4.21 -19.93 13.42
C SER A 142 5.23 -19.03 12.74
N ILE A 143 6.20 -18.53 13.50
CA ILE A 143 7.29 -17.68 12.97
C ILE A 143 8.16 -18.48 12.00
N LEU A 144 8.45 -19.76 12.28
CA LEU A 144 9.20 -20.62 11.36
C LEU A 144 8.48 -20.90 10.04
N ILE A 145 7.17 -21.14 10.08
CA ILE A 145 6.35 -21.31 8.87
C ILE A 145 6.40 -20.04 8.01
N ILE A 146 6.22 -18.86 8.64
CA ILE A 146 6.29 -17.58 7.94
C ILE A 146 7.69 -17.32 7.38
N SER A 147 8.74 -17.69 8.12
CA SER A 147 10.12 -17.62 7.63
C SER A 147 10.32 -18.48 6.37
N GLY A 148 9.74 -19.68 6.35
CA GLY A 148 9.74 -20.56 5.18
C GLY A 148 9.11 -19.91 3.94
N LEU A 149 8.03 -19.13 4.10
CA LEU A 149 7.42 -18.38 3.01
C LEU A 149 8.35 -17.29 2.45
N TYR A 150 9.10 -16.57 3.30
CA TYR A 150 10.10 -15.61 2.84
C TYR A 150 11.26 -16.27 2.11
N LEU A 151 11.73 -17.42 2.62
CA LEU A 151 12.79 -18.19 1.97
C LEU A 151 12.36 -18.69 0.60
N LEU A 152 11.15 -19.26 0.49
CA LEU A 152 10.58 -19.68 -0.78
C LEU A 152 10.47 -18.50 -1.75
N ALA A 153 9.94 -17.36 -1.31
CA ALA A 153 9.86 -16.17 -2.14
C ALA A 153 11.25 -15.69 -2.60
N ALA A 154 12.26 -15.73 -1.74
CA ALA A 154 13.64 -15.40 -2.11
C ALA A 154 14.17 -16.35 -3.19
N ILE A 155 13.97 -17.66 -3.04
CA ILE A 155 14.39 -18.66 -4.02
C ILE A 155 13.71 -18.42 -5.38
N PHE A 156 12.39 -18.21 -5.40
CA PHE A 156 11.65 -17.93 -6.63
C PHE A 156 12.11 -16.67 -7.34
N ASN A 157 12.57 -15.65 -6.62
CA ASN A 157 13.10 -14.44 -7.24
C ASN A 157 14.38 -14.66 -8.05
N ARG A 158 15.09 -15.77 -7.87
CA ARG A 158 16.27 -16.12 -8.68
C ARG A 158 15.92 -16.59 -10.08
N TYR A 159 14.67 -17.00 -10.31
CA TYR A 159 14.17 -17.39 -11.63
C TYR A 159 13.71 -16.22 -12.49
N ILE A 160 13.71 -15.00 -11.92
CA ILE A 160 13.35 -13.78 -12.65
C ILE A 160 14.46 -13.49 -13.66
N PRO A 161 14.13 -13.22 -14.95
CA PRO A 161 15.09 -12.90 -15.99
C PRO A 161 16.01 -11.75 -15.61
N ILE A 162 17.29 -11.86 -15.98
CA ILE A 162 18.26 -10.78 -15.81
C ILE A 162 18.07 -9.79 -16.95
N LEU A 163 17.58 -8.60 -16.63
CA LEU A 163 17.40 -7.51 -17.57
C LEU A 163 18.61 -6.57 -17.56
N PRO A 164 18.93 -5.89 -18.68
CA PRO A 164 19.99 -4.89 -18.74
C PRO A 164 19.73 -3.75 -17.72
N ILE A 165 20.79 -3.30 -17.08
CA ILE A 165 20.74 -2.17 -16.14
C ILE A 165 20.75 -0.88 -16.97
N ASN A 166 19.63 -0.15 -17.00
CA ASN A 166 19.49 1.07 -17.79
C ASN A 166 19.98 2.34 -17.06
N HIS A 167 20.10 2.29 -15.73
CA HIS A 167 20.52 3.44 -14.93
C HIS A 167 21.66 3.05 -13.99
N SER A 168 22.90 3.28 -14.40
CA SER A 168 24.06 3.13 -13.52
C SER A 168 24.20 4.35 -12.60
N LEU A 169 24.36 4.11 -11.30
CA LEU A 169 24.60 5.17 -10.34
C LEU A 169 25.96 5.85 -10.62
N LYS A 170 25.95 7.17 -10.80
CA LYS A 170 27.18 7.97 -11.00
C LYS A 170 28.01 8.08 -9.72
N LYS A 171 27.41 8.04 -8.54
CA LYS A 171 28.04 8.13 -7.22
C LYS A 171 27.20 7.41 -6.16
N ASN A 172 27.86 6.79 -5.17
CA ASN A 172 27.20 6.02 -4.10
C ASN A 172 27.30 6.70 -2.72
N THR A 173 27.57 8.01 -2.64
CA THR A 173 27.61 8.68 -1.34
C THR A 173 26.18 8.93 -0.84
N PRO A 174 25.90 8.71 0.47
CA PRO A 174 24.54 8.86 1.02
C PRO A 174 23.92 10.23 0.70
N TRP A 175 24.70 11.30 0.83
CA TRP A 175 24.24 12.66 0.52
C TRP A 175 23.86 12.84 -0.95
N PHE A 176 24.63 12.23 -1.86
CA PHE A 176 24.30 12.24 -3.29
C PHE A 176 22.99 11.52 -3.57
N LEU A 177 22.75 10.36 -2.96
CA LEU A 177 21.52 9.58 -3.14
C LEU A 177 20.29 10.35 -2.65
N VAL A 178 20.39 11.01 -1.48
CA VAL A 178 19.31 11.87 -0.96
C VAL A 178 19.01 13.01 -1.93
N LYS A 179 20.03 13.72 -2.40
CA LYS A 179 19.87 14.83 -3.35
C LYS A 179 19.28 14.36 -4.69
N ASP A 180 19.72 13.22 -5.18
CA ASP A 180 19.27 12.63 -6.44
C ASP A 180 17.81 12.18 -6.36
N PHE A 181 17.43 11.57 -5.23
CA PHE A 181 16.05 11.22 -4.94
C PHE A 181 15.12 12.44 -4.96
N PHE A 182 15.43 13.50 -4.23
CA PHE A 182 14.59 14.70 -4.21
C PHE A 182 14.56 15.41 -5.56
N LYS A 183 15.67 15.39 -6.32
CA LYS A 183 15.69 15.89 -7.69
C LYS A 183 14.75 15.09 -8.59
N SER A 184 14.78 13.76 -8.50
CA SER A 184 13.92 12.85 -9.23
C SER A 184 12.45 13.01 -8.82
N PHE A 185 12.18 13.16 -7.53
CA PHE A 185 10.86 13.43 -6.98
C PHE A 185 10.26 14.72 -7.54
N VAL A 186 11.02 15.81 -7.51
CA VAL A 186 10.60 17.11 -8.05
C VAL A 186 10.40 17.04 -9.57
N LYS A 187 11.26 16.30 -10.29
CA LYS A 187 11.14 16.12 -11.74
C LYS A 187 9.85 15.37 -12.10
N LEU A 188 9.52 14.32 -11.35
CA LEU A 188 8.29 13.57 -11.53
C LEU A 188 7.05 14.42 -11.19
N GLY A 189 7.11 15.20 -10.11
CA GLY A 189 6.03 16.12 -9.70
C GLY A 189 5.83 17.34 -10.61
N LYS A 190 6.81 17.68 -11.46
CA LYS A 190 6.68 18.73 -12.50
C LYS A 190 6.11 18.19 -13.80
N ASP A 191 6.17 16.89 -14.06
CA ASP A 191 5.52 16.28 -15.22
C ASP A 191 4.01 16.19 -14.98
N PRO A 192 3.14 16.72 -15.83
CA PRO A 192 1.71 16.76 -15.58
C PRO A 192 1.10 15.39 -15.27
N LEU A 193 1.44 14.35 -16.04
CA LEU A 193 0.93 13.00 -15.82
C LEU A 193 1.58 12.30 -14.62
N GLY A 194 2.86 12.59 -14.35
CA GLY A 194 3.56 12.15 -13.15
C GLY A 194 2.94 12.75 -11.89
N GLN A 195 2.68 14.07 -11.90
CA GLN A 195 2.02 14.78 -10.81
C GLN A 195 0.62 14.23 -10.54
N LEU A 196 -0.18 14.06 -11.61
CA LEU A 196 -1.52 13.49 -11.51
C LEU A 196 -1.51 12.12 -10.84
N SER A 197 -0.73 11.21 -11.40
CA SER A 197 -0.70 9.83 -10.92
C SER A 197 -0.15 9.76 -9.50
N LEU A 198 0.88 10.54 -9.17
CA LEU A 198 1.44 10.62 -7.81
C LEU A 198 0.43 11.17 -6.80
N ALA A 199 -0.31 12.23 -7.15
CA ALA A 199 -1.34 12.79 -6.29
C ALA A 199 -2.50 11.81 -6.04
N VAL A 200 -2.98 11.14 -7.10
CA VAL A 200 -4.09 10.19 -6.98
C VAL A 200 -3.67 8.94 -6.21
N THR A 201 -2.47 8.37 -6.45
CA THR A 201 -2.02 7.18 -5.71
C THR A 201 -1.77 7.51 -4.24
N THR A 202 -1.21 8.70 -3.93
CA THR A 202 -1.02 9.19 -2.56
C THR A 202 -2.36 9.35 -1.84
N LEU A 203 -3.34 9.98 -2.49
CA LEU A 203 -4.68 10.13 -1.94
C LEU A 203 -5.35 8.77 -1.71
N PHE A 204 -5.25 7.85 -2.68
CA PHE A 204 -5.83 6.51 -2.58
C PHE A 204 -5.29 5.73 -1.38
N TRP A 205 -3.96 5.63 -1.23
CA TRP A 205 -3.36 4.87 -0.14
C TRP A 205 -3.56 5.54 1.22
N GLY A 206 -3.42 6.86 1.28
CA GLY A 206 -3.70 7.62 2.51
C GLY A 206 -5.15 7.53 2.93
N ALA A 207 -6.08 7.71 1.99
CA ALA A 207 -7.51 7.59 2.23
C ALA A 207 -7.92 6.14 2.57
N GLY A 208 -7.38 5.14 1.86
CA GLY A 208 -7.70 3.73 2.08
C GLY A 208 -7.29 3.24 3.47
N ALA A 209 -6.07 3.58 3.92
CA ALA A 209 -5.60 3.23 5.25
C ALA A 209 -6.44 3.91 6.36
N THR A 210 -6.78 5.18 6.18
CA THR A 210 -7.60 5.93 7.12
C THR A 210 -9.05 5.45 7.12
N LEU A 211 -9.62 5.16 5.94
CA LEU A 211 -10.98 4.62 5.81
C LEU A 211 -11.15 3.30 6.56
N ARG A 212 -10.14 2.45 6.58
CA ARG A 212 -10.16 1.23 7.38
C ARG A 212 -10.42 1.52 8.86
N LEU A 213 -9.73 2.50 9.44
CA LEU A 213 -9.92 2.91 10.83
C LEU A 213 -11.31 3.53 11.06
N VAL A 214 -11.72 4.40 10.14
CA VAL A 214 -13.03 5.06 10.17
C VAL A 214 -14.17 4.04 10.09
N VAL A 215 -14.09 3.06 9.19
CA VAL A 215 -15.13 2.00 9.02
C VAL A 215 -15.27 1.16 10.29
N ILE A 216 -14.16 0.80 10.94
CA ILE A 216 -14.19 0.03 12.19
C ILE A 216 -14.92 0.83 13.29
N ALA A 217 -14.54 2.09 13.50
CA ALA A 217 -15.17 2.93 14.50
C ALA A 217 -16.63 3.25 14.17
N TRP A 218 -16.94 3.49 12.90
CA TRP A 218 -18.29 3.75 12.42
C TRP A 218 -19.21 2.52 12.57
N ALA A 219 -18.74 1.32 12.24
CA ALA A 219 -19.51 0.09 12.38
C ALA A 219 -19.81 -0.24 13.84
N ALA A 220 -18.85 0.04 14.74
CA ALA A 220 -19.09 -0.08 16.18
C ALA A 220 -20.19 0.88 16.65
N PHE A 221 -20.20 2.12 16.16
CA PHE A 221 -21.21 3.12 16.50
C PHE A 221 -22.58 2.84 15.86
N ALA A 222 -22.60 2.57 14.53
CA ALA A 222 -23.87 2.47 13.77
C ALA A 222 -24.62 1.17 14.00
N PHE A 223 -23.90 0.05 14.25
CA PHE A 223 -24.49 -1.29 14.34
C PHE A 223 -24.19 -1.98 15.67
N ASN A 224 -23.48 -1.32 16.59
CA ASN A 224 -23.00 -1.92 17.85
C ASN A 224 -22.16 -3.19 17.61
N TYR A 225 -21.36 -3.19 16.53
CA TYR A 225 -20.53 -4.32 16.13
C TYR A 225 -19.23 -4.39 16.94
N GLY A 226 -18.86 -5.62 17.31
CA GLY A 226 -17.52 -5.90 17.83
C GLY A 226 -16.46 -5.78 16.73
N LEU A 227 -15.19 -5.87 17.12
CA LEU A 227 -14.04 -5.71 16.21
C LEU A 227 -14.06 -6.73 15.08
N ASP A 228 -14.45 -7.98 15.34
CA ASP A 228 -14.51 -9.05 14.33
C ASP A 228 -15.53 -8.75 13.23
N GLN A 229 -16.73 -8.28 13.61
CA GLN A 229 -17.78 -7.93 12.65
C GLN A 229 -17.43 -6.67 11.86
N ALA A 230 -16.87 -5.66 12.51
CA ALA A 230 -16.41 -4.45 11.86
C ALA A 230 -15.26 -4.74 10.86
N THR A 231 -14.37 -5.67 11.20
CA THR A 231 -13.27 -6.10 10.32
C THR A 231 -13.81 -6.82 9.06
N LYS A 232 -14.90 -7.59 9.16
CA LYS A 232 -15.56 -8.20 7.99
C LYS A 232 -16.04 -7.15 7.00
N LEU A 233 -16.55 -6.01 7.46
CA LEU A 233 -16.92 -4.90 6.58
C LEU A 233 -15.71 -4.29 5.86
N THR A 234 -14.56 -4.20 6.52
CA THR A 234 -13.33 -3.74 5.83
C THR A 234 -12.86 -4.73 4.76
N ALA A 235 -13.07 -6.04 4.98
CA ALA A 235 -12.77 -7.05 3.97
C ALA A 235 -13.65 -6.89 2.72
N VAL A 236 -14.90 -6.45 2.87
CA VAL A 236 -15.80 -6.17 1.73
C VAL A 236 -15.21 -5.09 0.82
N VAL A 237 -14.58 -4.04 1.38
CA VAL A 237 -13.88 -3.01 0.60
C VAL A 237 -12.75 -3.66 -0.21
N ALA A 238 -11.95 -4.53 0.41
CA ALA A 238 -10.83 -5.20 -0.26
C ALA A 238 -11.32 -6.08 -1.44
N PHE A 239 -12.41 -6.82 -1.26
CA PHE A 239 -13.05 -7.56 -2.36
C PHE A 239 -13.52 -6.62 -3.48
N GLY A 240 -14.09 -5.47 -3.13
CA GLY A 240 -14.45 -4.43 -4.08
C GLY A 240 -13.24 -3.95 -4.88
N VAL A 241 -12.13 -3.64 -4.21
CA VAL A 241 -10.87 -3.21 -4.86
C VAL A 241 -10.37 -4.26 -5.85
N ALA A 242 -10.35 -5.54 -5.45
CA ALA A 242 -9.95 -6.63 -6.34
C ALA A 242 -10.87 -6.73 -7.57
N PHE A 243 -12.19 -6.62 -7.38
CA PHE A 243 -13.16 -6.64 -8.46
C PHE A 243 -12.99 -5.42 -9.40
N GLY A 244 -12.81 -4.23 -8.85
CA GLY A 244 -12.52 -3.00 -9.60
C GLY A 244 -11.20 -3.09 -10.38
N ALA A 245 -10.18 -3.72 -9.80
CA ALA A 245 -8.90 -3.96 -10.47
C ALA A 245 -9.05 -4.88 -11.69
N VAL A 246 -9.89 -5.93 -11.59
CA VAL A 246 -10.21 -6.81 -12.73
C VAL A 246 -10.94 -6.04 -13.83
N ILE A 247 -11.94 -5.22 -13.48
CA ILE A 247 -12.65 -4.37 -14.45
C ILE A 247 -11.66 -3.45 -15.16
N SER A 248 -10.83 -2.76 -14.38
CA SER A 248 -9.86 -1.80 -14.91
C SER A 248 -8.86 -2.47 -15.84
N SER A 249 -8.30 -3.61 -15.42
CA SER A 249 -7.32 -4.36 -16.23
C SER A 249 -7.86 -4.81 -17.58
N ARG A 250 -9.17 -5.03 -17.69
CA ARG A 250 -9.83 -5.54 -18.90
C ARG A 250 -10.37 -4.45 -19.82
N TYR A 251 -10.82 -3.34 -19.25
CA TYR A 251 -11.60 -2.33 -20.00
C TYR A 251 -10.92 -0.96 -20.06
N VAL A 252 -9.92 -0.67 -19.21
CA VAL A 252 -9.27 0.63 -19.19
C VAL A 252 -7.90 0.55 -19.89
N ARG A 253 -7.73 1.42 -20.87
CA ARG A 253 -6.43 1.59 -21.56
C ARG A 253 -5.62 2.68 -20.84
N MET A 254 -4.30 2.65 -20.97
CA MET A 254 -3.43 3.67 -20.36
C MET A 254 -3.75 5.08 -20.86
N GLU A 255 -4.12 5.24 -22.13
CA GLU A 255 -4.52 6.51 -22.71
C GLU A 255 -5.80 7.08 -22.10
N ASP A 256 -6.65 6.21 -21.55
CA ASP A 256 -7.92 6.57 -20.92
C ASP A 256 -7.80 6.80 -19.40
N SER A 257 -6.57 6.73 -18.84
CA SER A 257 -6.33 6.87 -17.40
C SER A 257 -6.89 8.16 -16.80
N ILE A 258 -6.95 9.25 -17.57
CA ILE A 258 -7.56 10.51 -17.11
C ILE A 258 -9.07 10.43 -17.10
N LYS A 259 -9.69 9.68 -18.04
CA LYS A 259 -11.15 9.56 -18.16
C LYS A 259 -11.81 8.84 -16.98
N ILE A 260 -11.01 8.11 -16.19
CA ILE A 260 -11.52 7.38 -15.00
C ILE A 260 -11.48 8.20 -13.72
N LEU A 261 -10.94 9.42 -13.72
CA LEU A 261 -10.91 10.30 -12.53
C LEU A 261 -12.30 10.50 -11.88
N PRO A 262 -13.42 10.53 -12.61
CA PRO A 262 -14.76 10.58 -12.02
C PRO A 262 -15.04 9.42 -11.04
N SER A 263 -14.40 8.25 -11.18
CA SER A 263 -14.56 7.15 -10.22
C SER A 263 -14.10 7.55 -8.80
N GLY A 264 -13.08 8.38 -8.69
CA GLY A 264 -12.64 8.94 -7.41
C GLY A 264 -13.63 9.93 -6.81
N ILE A 265 -14.33 10.71 -7.65
CA ILE A 265 -15.41 11.61 -7.22
C ILE A 265 -16.58 10.78 -6.68
N ILE A 266 -17.00 9.74 -7.42
CA ILE A 266 -18.03 8.80 -6.99
C ILE A 266 -17.66 8.14 -5.67
N MET A 267 -16.40 7.71 -5.53
CA MET A 267 -15.88 7.15 -4.27
C MET A 267 -16.06 8.12 -3.09
N GLY A 268 -15.71 9.40 -3.26
CA GLY A 268 -15.89 10.42 -2.23
C GLY A 268 -17.37 10.62 -1.86
N CYS A 269 -18.28 10.65 -2.85
CA CYS A 269 -19.73 10.70 -2.63
C CYS A 269 -20.23 9.47 -1.84
N LEU A 270 -19.76 8.28 -2.20
CA LEU A 270 -20.13 7.04 -1.51
C LEU A 270 -19.67 7.05 -0.06
N VAL A 271 -18.46 7.55 0.24
CA VAL A 271 -17.99 7.70 1.63
C VAL A 271 -18.89 8.68 2.40
N CYS A 272 -19.26 9.83 1.81
CA CYS A 272 -20.21 10.77 2.43
C CYS A 272 -21.58 10.10 2.70
N SER A 273 -22.05 9.23 1.80
CA SER A 273 -23.34 8.55 1.94
C SER A 273 -23.40 7.54 3.08
N MET A 274 -22.26 7.07 3.59
CA MET A 274 -22.21 6.14 4.74
C MET A 274 -22.94 6.68 5.96
N VAL A 275 -23.01 8.00 6.14
CA VAL A 275 -23.73 8.63 7.27
C VAL A 275 -25.22 8.29 7.28
N PHE A 276 -25.80 7.99 6.12
CA PHE A 276 -27.23 7.68 5.97
C PHE A 276 -27.52 6.16 5.98
N VAL A 277 -26.50 5.35 6.13
CA VAL A 277 -26.64 3.89 6.09
C VAL A 277 -27.11 3.36 7.45
N SER A 278 -28.24 2.66 7.44
CA SER A 278 -28.89 2.14 8.66
C SER A 278 -28.90 0.60 8.77
N SER A 279 -28.48 -0.12 7.71
CA SER A 279 -28.46 -1.59 7.72
C SER A 279 -27.09 -2.12 7.25
N TRP A 280 -26.72 -3.30 7.76
CA TRP A 280 -25.43 -3.91 7.41
C TRP A 280 -25.35 -4.30 5.92
N GLN A 281 -26.48 -4.69 5.31
CA GLN A 281 -26.53 -5.03 3.89
C GLN A 281 -26.22 -3.80 3.03
N MET A 282 -26.81 -2.64 3.38
CA MET A 282 -26.55 -1.38 2.72
C MET A 282 -25.11 -0.93 2.95
N ALA A 283 -24.58 -1.12 4.17
CA ALA A 283 -23.18 -0.88 4.49
C ALA A 283 -22.25 -1.71 3.60
N ALA A 284 -22.48 -3.01 3.52
CA ALA A 284 -21.69 -3.90 2.67
C ALA A 284 -21.74 -3.49 1.20
N LEU A 285 -22.93 -3.11 0.67
CA LEU A 285 -23.09 -2.66 -0.70
C LEU A 285 -22.32 -1.36 -0.98
N VAL A 286 -22.44 -0.37 -0.10
CA VAL A 286 -21.74 0.92 -0.24
C VAL A 286 -20.23 0.73 -0.13
N LEU A 287 -19.75 -0.05 0.84
CA LEU A 287 -18.34 -0.35 1.03
C LEU A 287 -17.75 -1.15 -0.13
N PHE A 288 -18.51 -2.12 -0.68
CA PHE A 288 -18.12 -2.82 -1.89
C PHE A 288 -17.99 -1.85 -3.08
N ALA A 289 -18.98 -0.97 -3.28
CA ALA A 289 -18.94 0.04 -4.34
C ALA A 289 -17.76 1.02 -4.18
N ILE A 290 -17.43 1.46 -2.94
CA ILE A 290 -16.24 2.24 -2.65
C ILE A 290 -14.99 1.48 -3.10
N GLY A 291 -14.89 0.19 -2.75
CA GLY A 291 -13.78 -0.67 -3.18
C GLY A 291 -13.67 -0.77 -4.70
N VAL A 292 -14.80 -1.01 -5.41
CA VAL A 292 -14.82 -1.10 -6.87
C VAL A 292 -14.34 0.19 -7.53
N MET A 293 -14.85 1.35 -7.11
CA MET A 293 -14.38 2.65 -7.62
C MET A 293 -12.91 2.88 -7.35
N SER A 294 -12.44 2.48 -6.17
CA SER A 294 -11.03 2.52 -5.78
C SER A 294 -10.15 1.67 -6.70
N GLY A 295 -10.55 0.42 -6.98
CA GLY A 295 -9.80 -0.50 -7.86
C GLY A 295 -9.75 -0.02 -9.31
N ILE A 296 -10.89 0.53 -9.81
CA ILE A 296 -10.94 1.14 -11.16
C ILE A 296 -9.96 2.31 -11.27
N LEU A 297 -9.84 3.11 -10.22
CA LEU A 297 -8.98 4.30 -10.21
C LEU A 297 -7.48 3.94 -10.08
N ILE A 298 -7.12 3.07 -9.13
CA ILE A 298 -5.71 2.88 -8.75
C ILE A 298 -4.91 2.15 -9.81
N VAL A 299 -5.47 1.16 -10.50
CA VAL A 299 -4.76 0.31 -11.45
C VAL A 299 -4.15 1.10 -12.61
N PRO A 300 -4.92 1.92 -13.36
CA PRO A 300 -4.33 2.70 -14.45
C PRO A 300 -3.51 3.89 -13.95
N MET A 301 -3.76 4.41 -12.74
CA MET A 301 -2.90 5.45 -12.16
C MET A 301 -1.53 4.89 -11.79
N ASN A 302 -1.44 3.67 -11.23
CA ASN A 302 -0.18 2.98 -11.00
C ASN A 302 0.57 2.72 -12.33
N ALA A 303 -0.13 2.22 -13.35
CA ALA A 303 0.47 1.98 -14.66
C ALA A 303 1.01 3.28 -15.29
N LEU A 304 0.26 4.37 -15.19
CA LEU A 304 0.65 5.68 -15.71
C LEU A 304 1.89 6.21 -14.96
N LEU A 305 1.90 6.12 -13.63
CA LEU A 305 3.03 6.55 -12.81
C LEU A 305 4.30 5.76 -13.12
N GLN A 306 4.18 4.44 -13.22
CA GLN A 306 5.28 3.55 -13.58
C GLN A 306 5.84 3.89 -14.95
N TYR A 307 4.99 4.07 -15.96
CA TYR A 307 5.40 4.40 -17.31
C TYR A 307 6.09 5.77 -17.38
N ARG A 308 5.47 6.81 -16.83
CA ARG A 308 6.06 8.17 -16.82
C ARG A 308 7.34 8.21 -16.00
N GLY A 309 7.33 7.59 -14.84
CA GLY A 309 8.48 7.55 -13.97
C GLY A 309 9.67 6.80 -14.57
N HIS A 310 9.43 5.67 -15.25
CA HIS A 310 10.47 4.93 -15.95
C HIS A 310 11.19 5.81 -16.98
N ILE A 311 10.45 6.56 -17.79
CA ILE A 311 11.01 7.45 -18.81
C ILE A 311 11.75 8.65 -18.20
N LEU A 312 11.22 9.23 -17.13
CA LEU A 312 11.71 10.49 -16.58
C LEU A 312 12.89 10.31 -15.64
N VAL A 313 12.83 9.33 -14.73
CA VAL A 313 13.74 9.23 -13.58
C VAL A 313 14.27 7.81 -13.34
N GLY A 314 13.76 6.82 -14.03
CA GLY A 314 14.07 5.40 -13.82
C GLY A 314 12.98 4.70 -13.01
N ALA A 315 12.85 3.40 -13.25
CA ALA A 315 11.76 2.60 -12.67
C ALA A 315 11.84 2.53 -11.13
N GLY A 316 13.02 2.27 -10.56
CA GLY A 316 13.21 2.19 -9.11
C GLY A 316 13.02 3.53 -8.42
N HIS A 317 13.56 4.62 -8.98
CA HIS A 317 13.38 5.96 -8.40
C HIS A 317 11.92 6.41 -8.41
N SER A 318 11.17 6.10 -9.48
CA SER A 318 9.75 6.49 -9.55
C SER A 318 8.90 5.77 -8.52
N ILE A 319 9.11 4.47 -8.33
CA ILE A 319 8.37 3.69 -7.33
C ILE A 319 8.81 4.06 -5.91
N ALA A 320 10.07 4.37 -5.68
CA ALA A 320 10.52 4.89 -4.39
C ALA A 320 9.87 6.23 -4.05
N ALA A 321 9.74 7.13 -5.05
CA ALA A 321 9.03 8.41 -4.91
C ALA A 321 7.53 8.19 -4.65
N GLN A 322 6.89 7.25 -5.32
CA GLN A 322 5.51 6.84 -5.10
C GLN A 322 5.33 6.33 -3.65
N ASN A 323 6.11 5.34 -3.24
CA ASN A 323 6.04 4.77 -1.89
C ASN A 323 6.27 5.83 -0.81
N PHE A 324 7.22 6.76 -1.01
CA PHE A 324 7.45 7.87 -0.09
C PHE A 324 6.19 8.73 0.07
N SER A 325 5.59 9.15 -1.05
CA SER A 325 4.38 9.98 -1.04
C SER A 325 3.19 9.26 -0.43
N GLU A 326 2.97 8.00 -0.78
CA GLU A 326 1.87 7.17 -0.27
C GLU A 326 1.97 6.98 1.24
N ASN A 327 3.15 6.61 1.75
CA ASN A 327 3.35 6.42 3.18
C ASN A 327 3.30 7.74 3.96
N LEU A 328 3.76 8.85 3.36
CA LEU A 328 3.58 10.18 3.94
C LEU A 328 2.08 10.57 3.98
N GLY A 329 1.34 10.29 2.92
CA GLY A 329 -0.11 10.47 2.86
C GLY A 329 -0.85 9.65 3.92
N ILE A 330 -0.46 8.39 4.12
CA ILE A 330 -0.98 7.52 5.19
C ILE A 330 -0.74 8.15 6.55
N LEU A 331 0.50 8.59 6.84
CA LEU A 331 0.85 9.22 8.11
C LEU A 331 0.04 10.50 8.37
N ILE A 332 -0.08 11.38 7.38
CA ILE A 332 -0.82 12.63 7.50
C ILE A 332 -2.31 12.37 7.77
N LEU A 333 -2.96 11.55 6.94
CA LEU A 333 -4.41 11.35 7.04
C LEU A 333 -4.79 10.54 8.28
N SER A 334 -4.00 9.51 8.65
CA SER A 334 -4.24 8.76 9.89
C SER A 334 -3.99 9.60 11.14
N SER A 335 -2.99 10.49 11.13
CA SER A 335 -2.76 11.45 12.22
C SER A 335 -3.91 12.46 12.34
N THR A 336 -4.42 12.94 11.20
CA THR A 336 -5.59 13.83 11.17
C THR A 336 -6.83 13.13 11.75
N TYR A 337 -7.06 11.87 11.38
CA TYR A 337 -8.12 11.06 11.99
C TYR A 337 -7.94 10.93 13.51
N THR A 338 -6.74 10.60 13.96
CA THR A 338 -6.43 10.49 15.40
C THR A 338 -6.70 11.80 16.14
N LEU A 339 -6.35 12.94 15.54
CA LEU A 339 -6.65 14.27 16.10
C LEU A 339 -8.15 14.52 16.18
N MET A 340 -8.93 14.18 15.13
CA MET A 340 -10.39 14.34 15.16
C MET A 340 -11.05 13.50 16.27
N VAL A 341 -10.57 12.26 16.46
CA VAL A 341 -11.02 11.39 17.56
C VAL A 341 -10.63 12.00 18.92
N GLY A 342 -9.41 12.51 19.05
CA GLY A 342 -8.94 13.17 20.28
C GLY A 342 -9.75 14.43 20.63
N LEU A 343 -10.26 15.14 19.64
CA LEU A 343 -11.17 16.29 19.79
C LEU A 343 -12.62 15.85 20.04
N GLN A 344 -12.89 14.54 20.19
CA GLN A 344 -14.21 13.96 20.47
C GLN A 344 -15.27 14.31 19.41
N LEU A 345 -14.86 14.49 18.15
CA LEU A 345 -15.82 14.69 17.06
C LEU A 345 -16.71 13.45 16.90
N PRO A 346 -18.03 13.63 16.65
CA PRO A 346 -18.93 12.49 16.42
C PRO A 346 -18.48 11.71 15.18
N ILE A 347 -18.51 10.39 15.23
CA ILE A 347 -17.98 9.52 14.17
C ILE A 347 -18.63 9.77 12.81
N ASN A 348 -19.94 10.07 12.76
CA ASN A 348 -20.62 10.46 11.52
C ASN A 348 -20.09 11.78 10.95
N GLY A 349 -19.70 12.72 11.80
CA GLY A 349 -19.02 13.95 11.38
C GLY A 349 -17.65 13.66 10.79
N ILE A 350 -16.88 12.76 11.40
CA ILE A 350 -15.56 12.32 10.88
C ILE A 350 -15.73 11.64 9.51
N VAL A 351 -16.70 10.71 9.37
CA VAL A 351 -17.02 10.05 8.09
C VAL A 351 -17.34 11.07 7.00
N PHE A 352 -18.21 12.05 7.32
CA PHE A 352 -18.63 13.08 6.36
C PHE A 352 -17.47 14.00 5.95
N ILE A 353 -16.70 14.51 6.93
CA ILE A 353 -15.52 15.37 6.67
C ILE A 353 -14.50 14.62 5.81
N PHE A 354 -14.26 13.36 6.13
CA PHE A 354 -13.32 12.52 5.38
C PHE A 354 -13.79 12.25 3.95
N GLY A 355 -15.07 11.90 3.77
CA GLY A 355 -15.68 11.72 2.44
C GLY A 355 -15.66 13.01 1.62
N LEU A 356 -15.98 14.14 2.24
CA LEU A 356 -15.95 15.46 1.61
C LEU A 356 -14.53 15.85 1.19
N PHE A 357 -13.52 15.57 2.03
CA PHE A 357 -12.12 15.79 1.69
C PHE A 357 -11.72 15.00 0.43
N VAL A 358 -12.03 13.70 0.37
CA VAL A 358 -11.74 12.84 -0.80
C VAL A 358 -12.46 13.36 -2.05
N LEU A 359 -13.74 13.71 -1.91
CA LEU A 359 -14.57 14.26 -2.98
C LEU A 359 -13.95 15.55 -3.55
N LEU A 360 -13.69 16.53 -2.69
CA LEU A 360 -13.13 17.81 -3.10
C LEU A 360 -11.74 17.68 -3.71
N ALA A 361 -10.86 16.84 -3.13
CA ALA A 361 -9.54 16.57 -3.67
C ALA A 361 -9.64 16.00 -5.09
N MET A 362 -10.54 15.03 -5.32
CA MET A 362 -10.72 14.42 -6.65
C MET A 362 -11.39 15.37 -7.65
N VAL A 363 -12.31 16.25 -7.21
CA VAL A 363 -12.89 17.29 -8.06
C VAL A 363 -11.81 18.29 -8.51
N ILE A 364 -10.99 18.77 -7.58
CA ILE A 364 -9.89 19.70 -7.88
C ILE A 364 -8.90 19.06 -8.86
N ILE A 365 -8.47 17.82 -8.61
CA ILE A 365 -7.57 17.09 -9.50
C ILE A 365 -8.21 16.93 -10.88
N SER A 366 -9.46 16.51 -10.96
CA SER A 366 -10.17 16.29 -12.22
C SER A 366 -10.30 17.58 -13.03
N GLN A 367 -10.68 18.69 -12.41
CA GLN A 367 -10.83 19.99 -13.07
C GLN A 367 -9.47 20.54 -13.55
N TYR A 368 -8.44 20.44 -12.73
CA TYR A 368 -7.08 20.90 -13.09
C TYR A 368 -6.61 20.23 -14.38
N TYR A 369 -6.82 18.90 -14.49
CA TYR A 369 -6.36 18.14 -15.66
C TYR A 369 -7.31 18.18 -16.86
N ALA A 370 -8.58 18.48 -16.68
CA ALA A 370 -9.51 18.77 -17.78
C ALA A 370 -9.11 20.06 -18.50
N ASN A 371 -8.77 21.10 -17.73
CA ASN A 371 -8.36 22.41 -18.26
C ASN A 371 -6.95 22.41 -18.90
N THR A 372 -6.10 21.46 -18.57
CA THR A 372 -4.73 21.37 -19.15
C THR A 372 -4.74 20.74 -20.56
N LYS A 373 -5.87 20.13 -20.99
CA LYS A 373 -6.06 19.54 -22.32
C LYS A 373 -6.75 20.46 -23.33
N SER A 374 -7.36 21.56 -22.88
CA SER A 374 -7.88 22.64 -23.74
C SER A 374 -6.79 23.66 -24.05
#